data_7f1b19a39af2c234594ebe2f8e7806f1
#
_entry.id   7f1b19a39af2c234594ebe2f8e7806f1
#
_cell.length_a   1.000
_cell.length_b   1.000
_cell.length_c   1.000
_cell.angle_alpha   90.00
_cell.angle_beta   90.00
_cell.angle_gamma   90.00
#
_symmetry.space_group_name_H-M   'P 1'
#
loop_
_entity.id
_entity.type
_entity.pdbx_description
1 polymer ?
#
loop_
_entity_poly.entity_id
_entity_poly.type
_entity_poly.pdbx_seq_one_letter_code
_entity_poly.pdbx_strand_id
1 'polypeptide(L)'
;HLSTFADPLIDCKNCKSRYRADKLIEDFTNGELTGDGMSNSELINYINEHNITCPKCGKLNYTDIRQFNLMFKTFQGVTEDSKNTIYLRPETAQGIFTNFINVQRSMRLKVPFGIGQVGKSFRNEITPGNFIFRVREFEQMELEFFCKPGTELEWFNYYKNECYNFLLNLGIKKENLRLRDHAKEELCFYSNATTDIEYNFPFGFGELWGIASRTDYDLKQHQKFSGENLSYLDPETNEKYIPYVIEPSLGVERLFLTVLA
;
A
#
# COMPACT_ATOMS: atom_id res chain seq x y z
N HIS A 1 3.57 8.04 -8.24
CA HIS A 1 2.17 7.66 -7.97
C HIS A 1 1.22 8.03 -9.10
N LEU A 2 1.24 9.27 -9.60
CA LEU A 2 0.24 9.73 -10.57
C LEU A 2 0.12 8.84 -11.82
N SER A 3 1.21 8.25 -12.27
CA SER A 3 1.26 7.39 -13.47
C SER A 3 1.10 5.90 -13.18
N THR A 4 1.27 5.46 -11.93
CA THR A 4 1.38 4.03 -11.58
C THR A 4 0.38 3.57 -10.53
N PHE A 5 -0.27 4.50 -9.82
CA PHE A 5 -1.22 4.17 -8.77
C PHE A 5 -2.62 4.02 -9.35
N ALA A 6 -2.89 2.87 -9.96
CA ALA A 6 -4.13 2.58 -10.66
C ALA A 6 -4.52 1.11 -10.50
N ASP A 7 -5.83 0.86 -10.43
CA ASP A 7 -6.43 -0.48 -10.38
C ASP A 7 -7.12 -0.84 -11.70
N PRO A 8 -7.17 -2.14 -12.05
CA PRO A 8 -7.86 -2.62 -13.23
C PRO A 8 -9.38 -2.58 -13.03
N LEU A 9 -10.04 -1.58 -13.62
CA LEU A 9 -11.50 -1.38 -13.54
C LEU A 9 -12.22 -2.09 -14.66
N ILE A 10 -13.27 -2.84 -14.31
CA ILE A 10 -14.19 -3.51 -15.23
C ILE A 10 -15.65 -3.20 -14.87
N ASP A 11 -16.49 -2.92 -15.85
CA ASP A 11 -17.91 -2.65 -15.64
C ASP A 11 -18.78 -3.80 -16.20
N CYS A 12 -19.79 -4.22 -15.45
CA CYS A 12 -20.84 -5.10 -15.99
C CYS A 12 -21.75 -4.27 -16.93
N LYS A 13 -21.81 -4.63 -18.21
CA LYS A 13 -22.67 -3.96 -19.21
C LYS A 13 -24.16 -4.06 -18.90
N ASN A 14 -24.57 -5.10 -18.17
CA ASN A 14 -25.96 -5.37 -17.84
C ASN A 14 -26.50 -4.50 -16.69
N CYS A 15 -25.85 -4.59 -15.52
CA CYS A 15 -26.34 -3.91 -14.31
C CYS A 15 -25.56 -2.66 -13.94
N LYS A 16 -24.55 -2.28 -14.75
CA LYS A 16 -23.69 -1.10 -14.58
C LYS A 16 -22.87 -1.10 -13.30
N SER A 17 -22.77 -2.24 -12.61
CA SER A 17 -21.91 -2.37 -11.44
C SER A 17 -20.45 -2.39 -11.86
N ARG A 18 -19.59 -1.81 -11.01
CA ARG A 18 -18.15 -1.68 -11.21
C ARG A 18 -17.40 -2.57 -10.25
N TYR A 19 -16.30 -3.14 -10.74
CA TYR A 19 -15.46 -4.04 -9.98
C TYR A 19 -13.99 -3.81 -10.31
N ARG A 20 -13.12 -4.21 -9.41
CA ARG A 20 -11.72 -4.47 -9.72
C ARG A 20 -11.65 -5.84 -10.37
N ALA A 21 -10.99 -5.93 -11.52
CA ALA A 21 -10.92 -7.18 -12.27
C ALA A 21 -10.07 -8.24 -11.55
N ASP A 22 -8.97 -7.83 -10.92
CA ASP A 22 -8.13 -8.67 -10.06
C ASP A 22 -8.92 -9.24 -8.87
N LYS A 23 -9.76 -8.44 -8.21
CA LYS A 23 -10.59 -8.89 -7.09
C LYS A 23 -11.70 -9.84 -7.51
N LEU A 24 -12.25 -9.71 -8.71
CA LEU A 24 -13.21 -10.71 -9.23
C LEU A 24 -12.57 -12.10 -9.36
N ILE A 25 -11.30 -12.16 -9.74
CA ILE A 25 -10.55 -13.42 -9.85
C ILE A 25 -10.23 -13.95 -8.44
N GLU A 26 -9.76 -13.11 -7.54
CA GLU A 26 -9.45 -13.47 -6.17
C GLU A 26 -10.68 -14.01 -5.44
N ASP A 27 -11.83 -13.35 -5.56
CA ASP A 27 -13.10 -13.80 -4.96
C ASP A 27 -13.55 -15.15 -5.55
N PHE A 28 -13.41 -15.33 -6.88
CA PHE A 28 -13.77 -16.56 -7.56
C PHE A 28 -12.88 -17.73 -7.15
N THR A 29 -11.59 -17.49 -6.93
CA THR A 29 -10.62 -18.52 -6.52
C THR A 29 -10.52 -18.70 -5.00
N ASN A 30 -11.36 -18.02 -4.22
CA ASN A 30 -11.30 -17.97 -2.75
C ASN A 30 -9.92 -17.56 -2.21
N GLY A 31 -9.24 -16.66 -2.91
CA GLY A 31 -7.91 -16.13 -2.54
C GLY A 31 -6.72 -16.98 -2.99
N GLU A 32 -6.95 -18.06 -3.75
CA GLU A 32 -5.85 -18.89 -4.28
C GLU A 32 -5.04 -18.15 -5.38
N LEU A 33 -5.70 -17.26 -6.12
CA LEU A 33 -5.10 -16.43 -7.15
C LEU A 33 -5.55 -14.98 -6.97
N THR A 34 -4.60 -14.07 -6.76
CA THR A 34 -4.90 -12.65 -6.51
C THR A 34 -5.09 -11.81 -7.77
N GLY A 35 -4.62 -12.27 -8.92
CA GLY A 35 -4.62 -11.48 -10.16
C GLY A 35 -3.64 -10.31 -10.16
N ASP A 36 -2.93 -10.07 -9.07
CA ASP A 36 -1.89 -9.04 -8.98
C ASP A 36 -0.73 -9.35 -9.94
N GLY A 37 -0.25 -8.32 -10.64
CA GLY A 37 0.80 -8.47 -11.66
C GLY A 37 0.32 -8.96 -13.02
N MET A 38 -0.93 -9.40 -13.18
CA MET A 38 -1.50 -9.77 -14.46
C MET A 38 -1.79 -8.51 -15.32
N SER A 39 -1.51 -8.61 -16.61
CA SER A 39 -1.91 -7.57 -17.58
C SER A 39 -3.44 -7.53 -17.76
N ASN A 40 -3.96 -6.41 -18.26
CA ASN A 40 -5.39 -6.29 -18.56
C ASN A 40 -5.91 -7.42 -19.50
N SER A 41 -5.07 -7.87 -20.44
CA SER A 41 -5.41 -8.95 -21.36
C SER A 41 -5.48 -10.31 -20.65
N GLU A 42 -4.56 -10.58 -19.74
CA GLU A 42 -4.58 -11.81 -18.95
C GLU A 42 -5.77 -11.85 -18.00
N LEU A 43 -6.07 -10.75 -17.31
CA LEU A 43 -7.24 -10.64 -16.43
C LEU A 43 -8.56 -10.88 -17.19
N ILE A 44 -8.78 -10.24 -18.34
CA ILE A 44 -10.03 -10.41 -19.10
C ILE A 44 -10.15 -11.81 -19.71
N ASN A 45 -9.02 -12.39 -20.15
CA ASN A 45 -9.00 -13.77 -20.65
C ASN A 45 -9.35 -14.75 -19.54
N TYR A 46 -8.77 -14.62 -18.37
CA TYR A 46 -9.06 -15.45 -17.21
C TYR A 46 -10.54 -15.38 -16.81
N ILE A 47 -11.10 -14.16 -16.73
CA ILE A 47 -12.52 -13.93 -16.41
C ILE A 47 -13.44 -14.66 -17.43
N ASN A 48 -13.11 -14.58 -18.72
CA ASN A 48 -13.90 -15.20 -19.77
C ASN A 48 -13.76 -16.72 -19.81
N GLU A 49 -12.54 -17.26 -19.71
CA GLU A 49 -12.24 -18.69 -19.73
C GLU A 49 -12.90 -19.44 -18.56
N HIS A 50 -12.91 -18.83 -17.38
CA HIS A 50 -13.50 -19.41 -16.17
C HIS A 50 -14.97 -19.02 -15.97
N ASN A 51 -15.58 -18.31 -16.93
CA ASN A 51 -16.97 -17.85 -16.87
C ASN A 51 -17.30 -17.11 -15.58
N ILE A 52 -16.41 -16.23 -15.11
CA ILE A 52 -16.61 -15.45 -13.89
C ILE A 52 -17.73 -14.43 -14.13
N THR A 53 -18.91 -14.73 -13.62
CA THR A 53 -20.10 -13.90 -13.82
C THR A 53 -20.13 -12.71 -12.85
N CYS A 54 -20.89 -11.68 -13.23
CA CYS A 54 -21.12 -10.53 -12.37
C CYS A 54 -21.75 -10.94 -11.02
N PRO A 55 -21.15 -10.65 -9.88
CA PRO A 55 -21.67 -11.03 -8.57
C PRO A 55 -23.07 -10.49 -8.28
N LYS A 56 -23.44 -9.33 -8.90
CA LYS A 56 -24.75 -8.70 -8.68
C LYS A 56 -25.86 -9.27 -9.55
N CYS A 57 -25.60 -9.56 -10.82
CA CYS A 57 -26.69 -9.93 -11.75
C CYS A 57 -26.48 -11.30 -12.43
N GLY A 58 -25.39 -12.00 -12.14
CA GLY A 58 -25.10 -13.33 -12.67
C GLY A 58 -24.81 -13.41 -14.17
N LYS A 59 -24.61 -12.29 -14.86
CA LYS A 59 -24.33 -12.27 -16.31
C LYS A 59 -22.83 -12.12 -16.58
N LEU A 60 -22.34 -12.88 -17.58
CA LEU A 60 -21.00 -12.72 -18.15
C LEU A 60 -21.06 -11.71 -19.29
N ASN A 61 -21.03 -10.43 -18.99
CA ASN A 61 -21.10 -9.37 -19.99
C ASN A 61 -20.38 -8.12 -19.47
N TYR A 62 -19.07 -8.10 -19.63
CA TYR A 62 -18.22 -7.04 -19.13
C TYR A 62 -17.71 -6.10 -20.24
N THR A 63 -17.26 -4.93 -19.83
CA THR A 63 -16.47 -4.01 -20.68
C THR A 63 -15.03 -4.52 -20.79
N ASP A 64 -14.24 -3.89 -21.64
CA ASP A 64 -12.79 -4.02 -21.55
C ASP A 64 -12.28 -3.43 -20.24
N ILE A 65 -11.14 -3.96 -19.76
CA ILE A 65 -10.49 -3.48 -18.55
C ILE A 65 -9.75 -2.17 -18.86
N ARG A 66 -9.97 -1.16 -18.02
CA ARG A 66 -9.26 0.12 -18.07
C ARG A 66 -8.57 0.40 -16.74
N GLN A 67 -7.42 1.07 -16.80
CA GLN A 67 -6.74 1.51 -15.59
C GLN A 67 -7.48 2.70 -14.96
N PHE A 68 -7.85 2.55 -13.70
CA PHE A 68 -8.52 3.58 -12.91
C PHE A 68 -7.54 4.15 -11.89
N ASN A 69 -7.18 5.43 -12.06
CA ASN A 69 -6.23 6.08 -11.17
C ASN A 69 -6.85 6.33 -9.79
N LEU A 70 -6.19 5.84 -8.75
CA LEU A 70 -6.65 5.96 -7.36
C LEU A 70 -6.27 7.31 -6.71
N MET A 71 -5.47 8.14 -7.39
CA MET A 71 -5.15 9.48 -6.88
C MET A 71 -6.42 10.34 -6.82
N PHE A 72 -6.71 10.88 -5.65
CA PHE A 72 -7.86 11.77 -5.45
C PHE A 72 -7.55 13.14 -6.04
N LYS A 73 -8.18 13.44 -7.19
CA LYS A 73 -8.02 14.69 -7.91
C LYS A 73 -8.96 15.76 -7.37
N THR A 74 -8.45 16.98 -7.20
CA THR A 74 -9.25 18.14 -6.85
C THR A 74 -8.67 19.41 -7.51
N PHE A 75 -9.24 20.56 -7.24
CA PHE A 75 -8.83 21.84 -7.81
C PHE A 75 -8.56 22.85 -6.71
N GLN A 76 -7.57 23.71 -6.93
CA GLN A 76 -7.26 24.83 -6.05
C GLN A 76 -7.67 26.13 -6.75
N GLY A 77 -8.34 27.02 -6.02
CA GLY A 77 -8.83 28.30 -6.57
C GLY A 77 -10.26 28.20 -7.09
N VAL A 78 -10.67 29.20 -7.90
CA VAL A 78 -12.07 29.42 -8.34
C VAL A 78 -12.41 28.77 -9.67
N THR A 79 -11.41 28.27 -10.41
CA THR A 79 -11.59 27.65 -11.75
C THR A 79 -11.11 26.21 -11.76
N GLU A 80 -11.90 25.33 -12.34
CA GLU A 80 -11.57 23.91 -12.52
C GLU A 80 -10.85 23.71 -13.86
N ASP A 81 -9.57 24.07 -13.91
CA ASP A 81 -8.71 23.90 -15.07
C ASP A 81 -7.47 23.03 -14.75
N SER A 82 -6.74 22.67 -15.81
CA SER A 82 -5.56 21.82 -15.66
C SER A 82 -4.43 22.45 -14.85
N LYS A 83 -4.34 23.79 -14.82
CA LYS A 83 -3.31 24.52 -14.07
C LYS A 83 -3.60 24.54 -12.57
N ASN A 84 -4.89 24.46 -12.21
CA ASN A 84 -5.37 24.45 -10.83
C ASN A 84 -5.61 23.04 -10.29
N THR A 85 -5.35 22.00 -11.09
CA THR A 85 -5.48 20.61 -10.67
C THR A 85 -4.44 20.25 -9.64
N ILE A 86 -4.90 19.71 -8.50
CA ILE A 86 -4.04 19.13 -7.46
C ILE A 86 -4.51 17.71 -7.14
N TYR A 87 -3.62 16.94 -6.53
CA TYR A 87 -3.90 15.58 -6.08
C TYR A 87 -3.67 15.48 -4.57
N LEU A 88 -4.60 14.87 -3.87
CA LEU A 88 -4.43 14.58 -2.45
C LEU A 88 -3.48 13.39 -2.29
N ARG A 89 -2.69 13.39 -1.22
CA ARG A 89 -1.71 12.33 -0.97
C ARG A 89 -2.39 10.98 -0.72
N PRO A 90 -1.96 9.88 -1.37
CA PRO A 90 -2.52 8.55 -1.17
C PRO A 90 -1.89 7.78 -0.01
N GLU A 91 -0.79 8.29 0.55
CA GLU A 91 -0.02 7.75 1.67
C GLU A 91 0.73 8.86 2.41
N THR A 92 1.13 8.62 3.63
CA THR A 92 1.94 9.56 4.43
C THR A 92 3.43 9.40 4.19
N ALA A 93 3.89 8.29 3.64
CA ALA A 93 5.28 7.91 3.42
C ALA A 93 6.09 8.98 2.66
N GLN A 94 5.55 9.53 1.58
CA GLN A 94 6.28 10.49 0.74
C GLN A 94 6.63 11.78 1.50
N GLY A 95 5.80 12.21 2.44
CA GLY A 95 6.09 13.32 3.34
C GLY A 95 7.28 13.04 4.26
N ILE A 96 7.46 11.80 4.68
CA ILE A 96 8.60 11.35 5.49
C ILE A 96 9.88 11.37 4.64
N PHE A 97 9.85 10.80 3.43
CA PHE A 97 11.03 10.78 2.54
C PHE A 97 11.54 12.17 2.17
N THR A 98 10.64 13.12 1.90
CA THR A 98 11.03 14.51 1.61
C THR A 98 11.68 15.21 2.80
N ASN A 99 11.37 14.78 4.03
CA ASN A 99 11.93 15.32 5.26
C ASN A 99 13.11 14.51 5.83
N PHE A 100 13.51 13.41 5.21
CA PHE A 100 14.57 12.53 5.70
C PHE A 100 15.83 13.30 6.11
N ILE A 101 16.43 14.07 5.20
CA ILE A 101 17.66 14.82 5.46
C ILE A 101 17.45 15.90 6.53
N ASN A 102 16.31 16.59 6.54
CA ASN A 102 16.02 17.63 7.53
C ASN A 102 15.97 17.03 8.94
N VAL A 103 15.26 15.92 9.11
CA VAL A 103 15.15 15.22 10.40
C VAL A 103 16.50 14.65 10.82
N GLN A 104 17.18 13.94 9.91
CA GLN A 104 18.48 13.34 10.19
C GLN A 104 19.50 14.39 10.69
N ARG A 105 19.60 15.55 10.02
CA ARG A 105 20.54 16.61 10.37
C ARG A 105 20.14 17.39 11.63
N SER A 106 18.89 17.83 11.72
CA SER A 106 18.41 18.62 12.86
C SER A 106 18.47 17.86 14.18
N MET A 107 18.14 16.54 14.13
CA MET A 107 18.18 15.64 15.28
C MET A 107 19.54 14.96 15.47
N ARG A 108 20.47 15.13 14.54
CA ARG A 108 21.80 14.47 14.52
C ARG A 108 21.70 12.93 14.63
N LEU A 109 20.73 12.35 13.94
CA LEU A 109 20.47 10.93 13.99
C LEU A 109 21.52 10.14 13.20
N LYS A 110 21.88 8.98 13.74
CA LYS A 110 22.65 7.95 13.04
C LYS A 110 21.75 6.87 12.50
N VAL A 111 22.04 6.33 11.33
CA VAL A 111 21.38 5.13 10.81
C VAL A 111 21.84 3.93 11.65
N PRO A 112 20.93 3.03 12.13
CA PRO A 112 19.51 3.00 11.80
C PRO A 112 18.65 3.94 12.67
N PHE A 113 17.62 4.54 12.09
CA PHE A 113 16.58 5.28 12.79
C PHE A 113 15.27 5.29 12.01
N GLY A 114 14.17 5.58 12.69
CA GLY A 114 12.86 5.66 12.06
C GLY A 114 12.20 7.03 12.21
N ILE A 115 11.33 7.37 11.27
CA ILE A 115 10.42 8.52 11.34
C ILE A 115 9.01 8.00 11.23
N GLY A 116 8.21 8.20 12.27
CA GLY A 116 6.79 7.83 12.28
C GLY A 116 5.90 9.03 12.00
N GLN A 117 4.79 8.80 11.32
CA GLN A 117 3.75 9.79 11.08
C GLN A 117 2.38 9.16 11.21
N VAL A 118 1.45 9.91 11.81
CA VAL A 118 -0.01 9.64 11.74
C VAL A 118 -0.64 10.80 10.99
N GLY A 119 -1.46 10.49 9.99
CA GLY A 119 -2.09 11.53 9.19
C GLY A 119 -3.07 11.03 8.16
N LYS A 120 -3.85 11.96 7.62
CA LYS A 120 -4.84 11.70 6.57
C LYS A 120 -4.20 11.29 5.26
N SER A 121 -4.80 10.26 4.64
CA SER A 121 -4.53 9.81 3.28
C SER A 121 -5.83 9.65 2.51
N PHE A 122 -5.73 9.72 1.17
CA PHE A 122 -6.91 9.80 0.30
C PHE A 122 -6.71 8.88 -0.90
N ARG A 123 -7.64 7.96 -1.09
CA ARG A 123 -7.65 7.06 -2.26
C ARG A 123 -9.03 7.06 -2.90
N ASN A 124 -9.11 7.34 -4.18
CA ASN A 124 -10.38 7.34 -4.93
C ASN A 124 -10.82 5.89 -5.20
N GLU A 125 -11.16 5.17 -4.13
CA GLU A 125 -11.54 3.76 -4.17
C GLU A 125 -12.70 3.50 -5.14
N ILE A 126 -12.56 2.44 -5.95
CA ILE A 126 -13.61 2.00 -6.89
C ILE A 126 -14.83 1.52 -6.12
N THR A 127 -14.62 0.68 -5.11
CA THR A 127 -15.66 0.05 -4.30
C THR A 127 -15.40 0.23 -2.81
N PRO A 128 -15.69 1.41 -2.23
CA PRO A 128 -15.70 1.56 -0.78
C PRO A 128 -16.69 0.57 -0.15
N GLY A 129 -16.38 0.08 1.04
CA GLY A 129 -17.25 -0.88 1.69
C GLY A 129 -16.72 -1.40 3.01
N ASN A 130 -17.49 -2.32 3.60
CA ASN A 130 -17.17 -2.93 4.89
C ASN A 130 -16.97 -1.88 6.00
N PHE A 131 -17.96 -0.96 6.10
CA PHE A 131 -17.97 0.16 7.05
C PHE A 131 -16.71 1.03 6.87
N ILE A 132 -15.85 1.14 7.90
CA ILE A 132 -14.61 1.94 7.86
C ILE A 132 -13.39 1.17 7.35
N PHE A 133 -13.55 -0.10 6.96
CA PHE A 133 -12.42 -0.91 6.47
C PHE A 133 -11.85 -0.39 5.14
N ARG A 134 -12.73 0.09 4.22
CA ARG A 134 -12.33 0.65 2.92
C ARG A 134 -13.10 1.92 2.64
N VAL A 135 -12.48 3.04 2.91
CA VAL A 135 -13.02 4.40 2.75
C VAL A 135 -12.09 5.25 1.90
N ARG A 136 -12.58 6.37 1.36
CA ARG A 136 -11.79 7.23 0.47
C ARG A 136 -10.90 8.21 1.21
N GLU A 137 -11.25 8.56 2.43
CA GLU A 137 -10.45 9.37 3.36
C GLU A 137 -10.23 8.54 4.62
N PHE A 138 -8.98 8.36 5.01
CA PHE A 138 -8.60 7.53 6.15
C PHE A 138 -7.34 8.07 6.82
N GLU A 139 -7.03 7.58 7.99
CA GLU A 139 -5.78 7.87 8.69
C GLU A 139 -4.82 6.70 8.58
N GLN A 140 -3.57 6.98 8.22
CA GLN A 140 -2.47 6.03 8.27
C GLN A 140 -1.54 6.33 9.42
N MET A 141 -1.04 5.26 10.04
CA MET A 141 0.17 5.28 10.87
C MET A 141 1.26 4.58 10.08
N GLU A 142 2.27 5.32 9.67
CA GLU A 142 3.41 4.80 8.93
C GLU A 142 4.71 5.11 9.66
N LEU A 143 5.60 4.13 9.67
CA LEU A 143 6.98 4.25 10.11
C LEU A 143 7.88 3.98 8.91
N GLU A 144 8.75 4.93 8.57
CA GLU A 144 9.84 4.70 7.64
C GLU A 144 11.12 4.52 8.44
N PHE A 145 11.57 3.28 8.52
CA PHE A 145 12.79 2.91 9.24
C PHE A 145 13.96 2.78 8.27
N PHE A 146 14.92 3.68 8.41
CA PHE A 146 16.09 3.80 7.55
C PHE A 146 17.22 2.92 8.10
N CYS A 147 17.72 1.99 7.29
CA CYS A 147 18.78 1.07 7.67
C CYS A 147 19.90 1.01 6.61
N LYS A 148 21.03 0.41 6.99
CA LYS A 148 22.14 0.17 6.07
C LYS A 148 21.75 -0.89 5.03
N PRO A 149 22.04 -0.68 3.73
CA PRO A 149 21.86 -1.71 2.71
C PRO A 149 22.55 -3.04 3.09
N GLY A 150 21.85 -4.15 2.89
CA GLY A 150 22.30 -5.48 3.29
C GLY A 150 21.84 -5.91 4.70
N THR A 151 21.24 -5.01 5.48
CA THR A 151 20.63 -5.33 6.79
C THR A 151 19.10 -5.29 6.76
N GLU A 152 18.51 -4.96 5.64
CA GLU A 152 17.07 -4.73 5.48
C GLU A 152 16.20 -5.94 5.81
N LEU A 153 16.63 -7.16 5.44
CA LEU A 153 15.84 -8.35 5.72
C LEU A 153 15.85 -8.74 7.20
N GLU A 154 16.91 -8.41 7.94
CA GLU A 154 16.94 -8.56 9.38
C GLU A 154 15.95 -7.60 10.05
N TRP A 155 15.97 -6.33 9.66
CA TRP A 155 15.05 -5.32 10.15
C TRP A 155 13.59 -5.58 9.73
N PHE A 156 13.39 -6.09 8.53
CA PHE A 156 12.07 -6.53 8.06
C PHE A 156 11.49 -7.61 8.98
N ASN A 157 12.26 -8.65 9.29
CA ASN A 157 11.83 -9.71 10.19
C ASN A 157 11.62 -9.20 11.61
N TYR A 158 12.45 -8.27 12.09
CA TYR A 158 12.26 -7.61 13.37
C TYR A 158 10.91 -6.91 13.44
N TYR A 159 10.60 -6.01 12.49
CA TYR A 159 9.33 -5.28 12.49
C TYR A 159 8.11 -6.17 12.23
N LYS A 160 8.23 -7.19 11.40
CA LYS A 160 7.19 -8.21 11.23
C LYS A 160 6.79 -8.84 12.58
N ASN A 161 7.77 -9.20 13.39
CA ASN A 161 7.52 -9.78 14.70
C ASN A 161 7.03 -8.74 15.73
N GLU A 162 7.61 -7.55 15.75
CA GLU A 162 7.20 -6.48 16.68
C GLU A 162 5.75 -6.04 16.42
N CYS A 163 5.36 -5.82 15.16
CA CYS A 163 3.99 -5.45 14.81
C CYS A 163 2.99 -6.56 15.18
N TYR A 164 3.36 -7.82 14.94
CA TYR A 164 2.52 -8.96 15.32
C TYR A 164 2.36 -9.05 16.84
N ASN A 165 3.45 -8.95 17.60
CA ASN A 165 3.43 -8.99 19.06
C ASN A 165 2.70 -7.78 19.65
N PHE A 166 2.79 -6.60 19.03
CA PHE A 166 2.04 -5.42 19.43
C PHE A 166 0.53 -5.70 19.40
N LEU A 167 0.02 -6.33 18.33
CA LEU A 167 -1.40 -6.69 18.24
C LEU A 167 -1.81 -7.70 19.32
N LEU A 168 -0.97 -8.71 19.60
CA LEU A 168 -1.23 -9.65 20.69
C LEU A 168 -1.27 -8.94 22.05
N ASN A 169 -0.35 -7.98 22.29
CA ASN A 169 -0.30 -7.20 23.52
C ASN A 169 -1.50 -6.26 23.68
N LEU A 170 -2.15 -5.85 22.59
CA LEU A 170 -3.43 -5.15 22.63
C LEU A 170 -4.61 -6.06 22.99
N GLY A 171 -4.39 -7.37 23.10
CA GLY A 171 -5.42 -8.35 23.42
C GLY A 171 -6.09 -8.98 22.20
N ILE A 172 -5.60 -8.71 20.98
CA ILE A 172 -6.09 -9.36 19.77
C ILE A 172 -5.73 -10.85 19.85
N LYS A 173 -6.71 -11.71 19.66
CA LYS A 173 -6.52 -13.16 19.75
C LYS A 173 -5.71 -13.70 18.58
N LYS A 174 -4.77 -14.58 18.88
CA LYS A 174 -3.87 -15.18 17.87
C LYS A 174 -4.62 -15.91 16.76
N GLU A 175 -5.72 -16.60 17.10
CA GLU A 175 -6.55 -17.31 16.13
C GLU A 175 -7.24 -16.41 15.09
N ASN A 176 -7.35 -15.11 15.37
CA ASN A 176 -7.89 -14.11 14.46
C ASN A 176 -6.80 -13.39 13.62
N LEU A 177 -5.53 -13.74 13.82
CA LEU A 177 -4.41 -13.15 13.08
C LEU A 177 -3.74 -14.20 12.21
N ARG A 178 -3.32 -13.80 11.01
CA ARG A 178 -2.42 -14.60 10.17
C ARG A 178 -1.39 -13.71 9.50
N LEU A 179 -0.22 -14.29 9.21
CA LEU A 179 0.81 -13.67 8.40
C LEU A 179 0.66 -14.16 6.97
N ARG A 180 0.65 -13.24 6.01
CA ARG A 180 0.63 -13.51 4.58
C ARG A 180 1.88 -12.90 3.95
N ASP A 181 2.89 -13.72 3.71
CA ASP A 181 4.07 -13.30 2.96
C ASP A 181 3.72 -13.23 1.46
N HIS A 182 4.10 -12.14 0.80
CA HIS A 182 3.88 -11.97 -0.64
C HIS A 182 4.86 -12.83 -1.45
N ALA A 183 4.35 -13.51 -2.48
CA ALA A 183 5.18 -14.17 -3.47
C ALA A 183 5.97 -13.13 -4.29
N LYS A 184 7.06 -13.55 -4.94
CA LYS A 184 7.92 -12.63 -5.71
C LYS A 184 7.17 -11.89 -6.81
N GLU A 185 6.18 -12.54 -7.40
CA GLU A 185 5.34 -12.03 -8.47
C GLU A 185 4.33 -10.99 -8.00
N GLU A 186 4.00 -10.99 -6.69
CA GLU A 186 3.10 -10.03 -6.06
C GLU A 186 3.83 -8.78 -5.55
N LEU A 187 5.16 -8.84 -5.42
CA LEU A 187 5.93 -7.74 -4.88
C LEU A 187 5.84 -6.50 -5.77
N CYS A 188 5.60 -5.36 -5.14
CA CYS A 188 5.74 -4.07 -5.80
C CYS A 188 7.18 -3.90 -6.32
N PHE A 189 7.33 -3.21 -7.43
CA PHE A 189 8.63 -3.00 -8.12
C PHE A 189 9.71 -2.32 -7.25
N TYR A 190 9.35 -1.70 -6.16
CA TYR A 190 10.24 -1.06 -5.19
C TYR A 190 10.55 -1.94 -3.97
N SER A 191 9.89 -3.08 -3.83
CA SER A 191 10.01 -3.95 -2.65
C SER A 191 10.75 -5.23 -2.96
N ASN A 192 11.57 -5.70 -2.02
CA ASN A 192 12.21 -7.02 -2.07
C ASN A 192 11.63 -8.02 -1.05
N ALA A 193 10.77 -7.56 -0.14
CA ALA A 193 9.99 -8.39 0.77
C ALA A 193 8.77 -7.62 1.27
N THR A 194 7.61 -8.28 1.33
CA THR A 194 6.37 -7.74 1.88
C THR A 194 5.62 -8.83 2.64
N THR A 195 5.05 -8.47 3.78
CA THR A 195 4.17 -9.33 4.57
C THR A 195 2.99 -8.51 5.04
N ASP A 196 1.78 -9.06 4.93
CA ASP A 196 0.60 -8.53 5.57
C ASP A 196 0.33 -9.30 6.87
N ILE A 197 0.00 -8.58 7.94
CA ILE A 197 -0.70 -9.13 9.08
C ILE A 197 -2.17 -8.93 8.80
N GLU A 198 -2.88 -10.03 8.60
CA GLU A 198 -4.30 -10.02 8.33
C GLU A 198 -5.09 -10.36 9.61
N TYR A 199 -6.25 -9.72 9.75
CA TYR A 199 -7.21 -9.99 10.81
C TYR A 199 -8.49 -10.62 10.24
N ASN A 200 -9.09 -11.53 10.99
CA ASN A 200 -10.36 -12.16 10.66
C ASN A 200 -11.53 -11.24 11.02
N PHE A 201 -11.82 -10.29 10.13
CA PHE A 201 -12.97 -9.39 10.26
C PHE A 201 -14.31 -10.16 10.10
N PRO A 202 -15.46 -9.56 10.42
CA PRO A 202 -16.77 -10.21 10.21
C PRO A 202 -17.06 -10.63 8.76
N PHE A 203 -16.35 -10.05 7.80
CA PHE A 203 -16.45 -10.36 6.37
C PHE A 203 -15.31 -11.25 5.85
N GLY A 204 -14.47 -11.79 6.73
CA GLY A 204 -13.32 -12.65 6.41
C GLY A 204 -11.98 -11.98 6.66
N PHE A 205 -10.90 -12.69 6.34
CA PHE A 205 -9.55 -12.17 6.50
C PHE A 205 -9.29 -10.98 5.58
N GLY A 206 -8.71 -9.94 6.14
CA GLY A 206 -8.30 -8.74 5.44
C GLY A 206 -7.04 -8.15 6.03
N GLU A 207 -6.29 -7.43 5.20
CA GLU A 207 -5.07 -6.74 5.61
C GLU A 207 -5.36 -5.74 6.72
N LEU A 208 -4.66 -5.90 7.85
CA LEU A 208 -4.66 -4.96 8.97
C LEU A 208 -3.39 -4.12 8.97
N TRP A 209 -2.22 -4.74 8.77
CA TRP A 209 -0.92 -4.09 8.86
C TRP A 209 0.01 -4.63 7.79
N GLY A 210 0.46 -3.79 6.86
CA GLY A 210 1.47 -4.13 5.88
C GLY A 210 2.87 -3.83 6.40
N ILE A 211 3.83 -4.72 6.16
CA ILE A 211 5.26 -4.49 6.40
C ILE A 211 5.99 -4.72 5.09
N ALA A 212 6.71 -3.72 4.59
CA ALA A 212 7.43 -3.79 3.33
C ALA A 212 8.90 -3.39 3.50
N SER A 213 9.79 -4.10 2.80
CA SER A 213 11.16 -3.65 2.58
C SER A 213 11.22 -2.93 1.24
N ARG A 214 11.23 -1.59 1.26
CA ARG A 214 11.10 -0.70 0.08
C ARG A 214 12.43 -0.44 -0.62
N THR A 215 13.53 -1.03 -0.16
CA THR A 215 14.89 -0.78 -0.64
C THR A 215 15.26 0.72 -0.54
N ASP A 216 16.07 1.25 -1.45
CA ASP A 216 16.43 2.67 -1.55
C ASP A 216 15.60 3.42 -2.61
N TYR A 217 14.56 2.78 -3.14
CA TYR A 217 13.82 3.28 -4.31
C TYR A 217 13.29 4.69 -4.11
N ASP A 218 12.54 4.95 -3.02
CA ASP A 218 11.91 6.24 -2.78
C ASP A 218 12.94 7.37 -2.63
N LEU A 219 13.96 7.16 -1.81
CA LEU A 219 15.03 8.15 -1.63
C LEU A 219 15.78 8.41 -2.94
N LYS A 220 16.05 7.39 -3.76
CA LYS A 220 16.65 7.56 -5.09
C LYS A 220 15.76 8.37 -6.03
N GLN A 221 14.43 8.13 -6.03
CA GLN A 221 13.50 8.91 -6.84
C GLN A 221 13.47 10.38 -6.39
N HIS A 222 13.34 10.64 -5.09
CA HIS A 222 13.37 11.98 -4.55
C HIS A 222 14.69 12.70 -4.86
N GLN A 223 15.85 12.03 -4.70
CA GLN A 223 17.15 12.57 -5.09
C GLN A 223 17.21 12.92 -6.58
N LYS A 224 16.74 12.00 -7.45
CA LYS A 224 16.75 12.19 -8.90
C LYS A 224 15.94 13.40 -9.36
N PHE A 225 14.75 13.60 -8.79
CA PHE A 225 13.84 14.64 -9.25
C PHE A 225 14.04 15.99 -8.54
N SER A 226 14.54 16.01 -7.31
CA SER A 226 14.85 17.25 -6.60
C SER A 226 16.25 17.79 -6.90
N GLY A 227 17.18 16.93 -7.31
CA GLY A 227 18.61 17.24 -7.40
C GLY A 227 19.32 17.29 -6.03
N GLU A 228 18.60 17.09 -4.92
CA GLU A 228 19.16 17.07 -3.58
C GLU A 228 19.84 15.74 -3.26
N ASN A 229 20.98 15.79 -2.57
CA ASN A 229 21.70 14.59 -2.15
C ASN A 229 21.08 14.00 -0.88
N LEU A 230 20.41 12.85 -1.00
CA LEU A 230 19.77 12.11 0.10
C LEU A 230 20.63 10.95 0.63
N SER A 231 21.91 10.90 0.27
CA SER A 231 22.79 9.88 0.84
C SER A 231 23.20 10.22 2.28
N TYR A 232 23.36 9.17 3.07
CA TYR A 232 23.89 9.21 4.43
C TYR A 232 25.39 8.92 4.41
N LEU A 233 26.16 9.68 5.16
CA LEU A 233 27.58 9.42 5.44
C LEU A 233 27.66 8.82 6.85
N ASP A 234 28.06 7.55 6.94
CA ASP A 234 28.28 6.89 8.22
C ASP A 234 29.55 7.46 8.90
N PRO A 235 29.41 8.10 10.08
CA PRO A 235 30.55 8.72 10.75
C PRO A 235 31.54 7.71 11.34
N GLU A 236 31.17 6.45 11.49
CA GLU A 236 32.01 5.41 12.07
C GLU A 236 32.87 4.70 11.01
N THR A 237 32.27 4.44 9.86
CA THR A 237 32.94 3.73 8.75
C THR A 237 33.42 4.64 7.64
N ASN A 238 32.97 5.91 7.62
CA ASN A 238 33.17 6.87 6.53
C ASN A 238 32.61 6.40 5.18
N GLU A 239 31.66 5.44 5.22
CA GLU A 239 30.98 4.90 4.05
C GLU A 239 29.79 5.78 3.69
N LYS A 240 29.56 6.00 2.40
CA LYS A 240 28.45 6.78 1.89
C LYS A 240 27.47 5.89 1.14
N TYR A 241 26.19 5.90 1.53
CA TYR A 241 25.14 5.12 0.89
C TYR A 241 23.78 5.82 0.98
N ILE A 242 22.84 5.39 0.14
CA ILE A 242 21.42 5.73 0.30
C ILE A 242 20.80 4.65 1.18
N PRO A 243 20.18 4.98 2.34
CA PRO A 243 19.59 4.00 3.21
C PRO A 243 18.50 3.17 2.52
N TYR A 244 18.37 1.92 2.94
CA TYR A 244 17.20 1.09 2.65
C TYR A 244 16.12 1.39 3.69
N VAL A 245 14.87 1.11 3.33
CA VAL A 245 13.71 1.49 4.13
C VAL A 245 12.85 0.28 4.45
N ILE A 246 12.48 0.14 5.72
CA ILE A 246 11.45 -0.80 6.17
C ILE A 246 10.23 0.04 6.57
N GLU A 247 9.09 -0.30 6.00
CA GLU A 247 7.82 0.39 6.19
C GLU A 247 6.79 -0.52 6.85
N PRO A 248 6.53 -0.41 8.14
CA PRO A 248 5.27 -0.80 8.74
C PRO A 248 4.20 0.26 8.49
N SER A 249 3.11 -0.11 7.82
CA SER A 249 1.99 0.79 7.47
C SER A 249 0.67 0.22 7.94
N LEU A 250 -0.07 0.97 8.75
CA LEU A 250 -1.31 0.57 9.40
C LEU A 250 -2.41 1.61 9.16
N GLY A 251 -3.59 1.15 8.73
CA GLY A 251 -4.79 1.98 8.70
C GLY A 251 -5.42 2.10 10.10
N VAL A 252 -5.56 3.34 10.60
CA VAL A 252 -6.10 3.59 11.95
C VAL A 252 -7.53 3.07 12.08
N GLU A 253 -8.36 3.29 11.04
CA GLU A 253 -9.75 2.82 11.02
C GLU A 253 -9.83 1.28 11.05
N ARG A 254 -8.90 0.59 10.40
CA ARG A 254 -8.84 -0.87 10.44
C ARG A 254 -8.45 -1.39 11.81
N LEU A 255 -7.47 -0.76 12.47
CA LEU A 255 -7.10 -1.10 13.84
C LEU A 255 -8.27 -0.84 14.80
N PHE A 256 -8.94 0.30 14.67
CA PHE A 256 -10.12 0.63 15.48
C PHE A 256 -11.23 -0.41 15.30
N LEU A 257 -11.51 -0.80 14.05
CA LEU A 257 -12.48 -1.86 13.75
C LEU A 257 -12.07 -3.21 14.36
N THR A 258 -10.78 -3.55 14.30
CA THR A 258 -10.23 -4.77 14.89
C THR A 258 -10.39 -4.82 16.41
N VAL A 259 -10.22 -3.68 17.10
CA VAL A 259 -10.38 -3.60 18.56
C VAL A 259 -11.86 -3.68 18.98
N LEU A 260 -12.78 -3.26 18.11
CA LEU A 260 -14.22 -3.32 18.37
C LEU A 260 -14.83 -4.71 18.07
N ALA A 261 -14.22 -5.49 17.19
CA ALA A 261 -14.74 -6.78 16.74
C ALA A 261 -14.25 -7.93 17.66
#